data_274b838b322c43e8833babae8be63808
#
_entry.id   274b838b322c43e8833babae8be63808
#
_cell.length_a   1.000
_cell.length_b   1.000
_cell.length_c   1.000
_cell.angle_alpha   90.00
_cell.angle_beta   90.00
_cell.angle_gamma   90.00
#
_symmetry.space_group_name_H-M   'P 1'
#
loop_
_entity.id
_entity.type
_entity.pdbx_description
1 polymer ?
#
loop_
_entity_poly.entity_id
_entity_poly.type
_entity_poly.pdbx_seq_one_letter_code
_entity_poly.pdbx_strand_id
1 'polypeptide(L)'
;MGSFPAILVATLPVFFIIGLGAWFRNIGWWPEEADRPLIRLVINVFYPCLIAHHVLGNPILKDMGNLAWSAGVGFTIPLVCFAIGLLVARLLGLKRGSGAHTFAVSSGIQNYGFLPIPIIAALFTGEEATRLLGILFMHNLGLEIAVWTIGVALLRGNMGN
;
A
#
# COMPACT_ATOMS: atom_id res chain seq x y z
N MET A 1 -1.96 -24.37 -5.40
CA MET A 1 -2.06 -23.39 -6.51
C MET A 1 -3.47 -22.82 -6.48
N GLY A 2 -3.63 -21.57 -6.12
CA GLY A 2 -4.93 -20.90 -6.10
C GLY A 2 -5.48 -20.82 -7.52
N SER A 3 -6.63 -21.43 -7.75
CA SER A 3 -7.33 -21.28 -9.02
C SER A 3 -7.83 -19.84 -9.19
N PHE A 4 -7.88 -19.33 -10.41
CA PHE A 4 -8.42 -18.00 -10.72
C PHE A 4 -9.75 -17.70 -9.99
N PRO A 5 -10.71 -18.65 -9.90
CA PRO A 5 -11.92 -18.48 -9.10
C PRO A 5 -11.66 -18.19 -7.62
N ALA A 6 -10.66 -18.81 -7.01
CA ALA A 6 -10.34 -18.55 -5.58
C ALA A 6 -9.85 -17.12 -5.35
N ILE A 7 -9.02 -16.59 -6.26
CA ILE A 7 -8.58 -15.19 -6.19
C ILE A 7 -9.78 -14.25 -6.36
N LEU A 8 -10.67 -14.54 -7.29
CA LEU A 8 -11.85 -13.74 -7.55
C LEU A 8 -12.79 -13.71 -6.34
N VAL A 9 -13.04 -14.85 -5.71
CA VAL A 9 -13.82 -14.95 -4.47
C VAL A 9 -13.13 -14.21 -3.32
N ALA A 10 -11.80 -14.27 -3.21
CA ALA A 10 -11.04 -13.56 -2.19
C ALA A 10 -11.07 -12.03 -2.34
N THR A 11 -11.15 -11.52 -3.58
CA THR A 11 -11.18 -10.07 -3.85
C THR A 11 -12.58 -9.48 -3.84
N LEU A 12 -13.60 -10.28 -4.09
CA LEU A 12 -15.00 -9.84 -4.18
C LEU A 12 -15.49 -9.09 -2.93
N PRO A 13 -15.20 -9.54 -1.68
CA PRO A 13 -15.58 -8.80 -0.47
C PRO A 13 -14.99 -7.39 -0.40
N VAL A 14 -13.77 -7.19 -0.91
CA VAL A 14 -13.11 -5.87 -0.93
C VAL A 14 -13.89 -4.90 -1.84
N PHE A 15 -14.21 -5.34 -3.05
CA PHE A 15 -15.01 -4.54 -3.98
C PHE A 15 -16.43 -4.31 -3.47
N PHE A 16 -17.01 -5.29 -2.79
CA PHE A 16 -18.33 -5.14 -2.17
C PHE A 16 -18.33 -4.07 -1.07
N ILE A 17 -17.32 -4.05 -0.20
CA ILE A 17 -17.17 -3.01 0.84
C ILE A 17 -16.99 -1.63 0.22
N ILE A 18 -16.19 -1.51 -0.85
CA ILE A 18 -16.02 -0.25 -1.59
C ILE A 18 -17.36 0.21 -2.17
N GLY A 19 -18.10 -0.71 -2.81
CA GLY A 19 -19.43 -0.43 -3.36
C GLY A 19 -20.44 0.00 -2.30
N LEU A 20 -20.43 -0.66 -1.12
CA LEU A 20 -21.24 -0.30 0.03
C LEU A 20 -20.90 1.11 0.55
N GLY A 21 -19.61 1.43 0.68
CA GLY A 21 -19.19 2.78 1.07
C GLY A 21 -19.65 3.85 0.10
N ALA A 22 -19.53 3.61 -1.20
CA ALA A 22 -20.02 4.50 -2.24
C ALA A 22 -21.55 4.65 -2.18
N TRP A 23 -22.27 3.57 -1.93
CA TRP A 23 -23.71 3.59 -1.77
C TRP A 23 -24.17 4.38 -0.53
N PHE A 24 -23.54 4.16 0.63
CA PHE A 24 -23.81 4.92 1.86
C PHE A 24 -23.59 6.42 1.66
N ARG A 25 -22.56 6.77 0.89
CA ARG A 25 -22.30 8.15 0.50
C ARG A 25 -23.44 8.73 -0.33
N ASN A 26 -23.88 7.97 -1.33
CA ASN A 26 -24.94 8.41 -2.25
C ASN A 26 -26.30 8.61 -1.58
N ILE A 27 -26.63 7.81 -0.56
CA ILE A 27 -27.88 7.95 0.22
C ILE A 27 -27.76 8.95 1.39
N GLY A 28 -26.60 9.61 1.56
CA GLY A 28 -26.38 10.61 2.60
C GLY A 28 -26.12 10.08 4.01
N TRP A 29 -25.97 8.75 4.18
CA TRP A 29 -25.62 8.17 5.47
C TRP A 29 -24.17 8.45 5.89
N TRP A 30 -23.31 8.72 4.92
CA TRP A 30 -21.90 8.98 5.11
C TRP A 30 -21.52 10.38 4.61
N PRO A 31 -21.57 11.43 5.45
CA PRO A 31 -21.19 12.78 5.06
C PRO A 31 -19.66 12.90 4.87
N GLU A 32 -19.22 13.87 4.07
CA GLU A 32 -17.80 14.09 3.79
C GLU A 32 -16.98 14.41 5.04
N GLU A 33 -17.60 15.06 6.00
CA GLU A 33 -16.96 15.43 7.27
C GLU A 33 -16.55 14.21 8.11
N ALA A 34 -17.21 13.06 7.91
CA ALA A 34 -16.90 11.81 8.61
C ALA A 34 -15.62 11.14 8.12
N ASP A 35 -15.13 11.47 6.92
CA ASP A 35 -13.93 10.86 6.34
C ASP A 35 -12.68 11.15 7.17
N ARG A 36 -12.47 12.42 7.54
CA ARG A 36 -11.25 12.82 8.26
C ARG A 36 -11.09 12.15 9.63
N PRO A 37 -12.12 12.14 10.51
CA PRO A 37 -12.03 11.43 11.78
C PRO A 37 -11.79 9.92 11.61
N LEU A 38 -12.49 9.30 10.65
CA LEU A 38 -12.35 7.88 10.38
C LEU A 38 -10.95 7.52 9.88
N ILE A 39 -10.44 8.26 8.89
CA ILE A 39 -9.09 8.06 8.36
C ILE A 39 -8.04 8.22 9.48
N ARG A 40 -8.19 9.22 10.35
CA ARG A 40 -7.31 9.39 11.51
C ARG A 40 -7.37 8.20 12.46
N LEU A 41 -8.55 7.67 12.74
CA LEU A 41 -8.71 6.50 13.59
C LEU A 41 -8.07 5.25 12.95
N VAL A 42 -8.29 5.05 11.66
CA VAL A 42 -7.69 3.93 10.91
C VAL A 42 -6.16 4.03 10.93
N ILE A 43 -5.60 5.19 10.58
CA ILE A 43 -4.14 5.35 10.46
C ILE A 43 -3.45 5.35 11.83
N ASN A 44 -4.02 6.01 12.84
CA ASN A 44 -3.31 6.20 14.12
C ASN A 44 -3.60 5.09 15.14
N VAL A 45 -4.65 4.31 14.97
CA VAL A 45 -5.04 3.25 15.92
C VAL A 45 -5.09 1.89 15.24
N PHE A 46 -5.97 1.70 14.27
CA PHE A 46 -6.21 0.37 13.73
C PHE A 46 -5.02 -0.15 12.92
N TYR A 47 -4.38 0.68 12.13
CA TYR A 47 -3.23 0.26 11.32
C TYR A 47 -2.00 -0.10 12.18
N PRO A 48 -1.59 0.68 13.20
CA PRO A 48 -0.56 0.27 14.14
C PRO A 48 -0.91 -1.00 14.93
N CYS A 49 -2.15 -1.14 15.38
CA CYS A 49 -2.60 -2.37 16.06
C CYS A 49 -2.54 -3.58 15.14
N LEU A 50 -2.94 -3.44 13.88
CA LEU A 50 -2.87 -4.50 12.88
C LEU A 50 -1.42 -4.91 12.61
N ILE A 51 -0.51 -3.95 12.44
CA ILE A 51 0.92 -4.20 12.27
C ILE A 51 1.47 -4.92 13.51
N ALA A 52 1.19 -4.41 14.71
CA ALA A 52 1.65 -5.01 15.95
C ALA A 52 1.15 -6.46 16.09
N HIS A 53 -0.13 -6.72 15.79
CA HIS A 53 -0.71 -8.06 15.84
C HIS A 53 -0.01 -9.06 14.93
N HIS A 54 0.36 -8.66 13.71
CA HIS A 54 0.99 -9.55 12.74
C HIS A 54 2.51 -9.60 12.84
N VAL A 55 3.14 -8.61 13.46
CA VAL A 55 4.59 -8.54 13.64
C VAL A 55 5.00 -9.16 14.97
N LEU A 56 4.31 -8.85 16.07
CA LEU A 56 4.66 -9.38 17.38
C LEU A 56 4.47 -10.90 17.45
N GLY A 57 5.56 -11.61 17.75
CA GLY A 57 5.55 -13.05 17.85
C GLY A 57 5.61 -13.80 16.51
N ASN A 58 5.70 -13.10 15.39
CA ASN A 58 5.81 -13.75 14.08
C ASN A 58 7.17 -14.46 13.93
N PRO A 59 7.19 -15.77 13.61
CA PRO A 59 8.42 -16.53 13.47
C PRO A 59 9.39 -15.97 12.43
N ILE A 60 8.89 -15.26 11.41
CA ILE A 60 9.72 -14.69 10.34
C ILE A 60 10.67 -13.61 10.87
N LEU A 61 10.35 -12.97 11.99
CA LEU A 61 11.22 -11.97 12.62
C LEU A 61 12.51 -12.57 13.18
N LYS A 62 12.58 -13.88 13.32
CA LYS A 62 13.81 -14.59 13.71
C LYS A 62 14.81 -14.74 12.57
N ASP A 63 14.35 -14.60 11.33
CA ASP A 63 15.19 -14.68 10.14
C ASP A 63 15.48 -13.28 9.59
N MET A 64 16.55 -12.68 10.11
CA MET A 64 17.00 -11.34 9.74
C MET A 64 17.34 -11.22 8.24
N GLY A 65 17.75 -12.31 7.59
CA GLY A 65 18.05 -12.34 6.16
C GLY A 65 16.79 -12.12 5.32
N ASN A 66 15.74 -12.87 5.59
CA ASN A 66 14.45 -12.74 4.91
C ASN A 66 13.79 -11.38 5.20
N LEU A 67 13.95 -10.86 6.43
CA LEU A 67 13.46 -9.52 6.78
C LEU A 67 14.14 -8.43 5.94
N ALA A 68 15.47 -8.42 5.95
CA ALA A 68 16.27 -7.44 5.23
C ALA A 68 15.99 -7.50 3.73
N TRP A 69 15.86 -8.73 3.19
CA TRP A 69 15.51 -8.93 1.79
C TRP A 69 14.12 -8.39 1.46
N SER A 70 13.10 -8.73 2.26
CA SER A 70 11.71 -8.25 2.04
C SER A 70 11.62 -6.72 2.12
N ALA A 71 12.25 -6.10 3.11
CA ALA A 71 12.31 -4.64 3.23
C ALA A 71 13.10 -4.01 2.08
N GLY A 72 14.21 -4.62 1.66
CA GLY A 72 15.02 -4.16 0.53
C GLY A 72 14.25 -4.18 -0.78
N VAL A 73 13.51 -5.25 -1.06
CA VAL A 73 12.62 -5.34 -2.23
C VAL A 73 11.51 -4.29 -2.13
N GLY A 74 10.87 -4.16 -0.96
CA GLY A 74 9.84 -3.15 -0.71
C GLY A 74 10.34 -1.72 -0.92
N PHE A 75 11.58 -1.42 -0.55
CA PHE A 75 12.21 -0.13 -0.81
C PHE A 75 12.52 0.08 -2.31
N THR A 76 12.98 -0.94 -2.99
CA THR A 76 13.44 -0.83 -4.39
C THR A 76 12.29 -0.69 -5.38
N ILE A 77 11.17 -1.40 -5.18
CA ILE A 77 10.02 -1.39 -6.09
C ILE A 77 9.48 0.02 -6.35
N PRO A 78 9.13 0.85 -5.34
CA PRO A 78 8.64 2.20 -5.60
C PRO A 78 9.68 3.09 -6.30
N LEU A 79 10.98 2.91 -6.03
CA LEU A 79 12.01 3.67 -6.74
C LEU A 79 12.03 3.38 -8.24
N VAL A 80 11.91 2.10 -8.60
CA VAL A 80 11.78 1.68 -10.01
C VAL A 80 10.50 2.26 -10.61
N CYS A 81 9.38 2.18 -9.89
CA CYS A 81 8.10 2.75 -10.35
C CYS A 81 8.18 4.27 -10.51
N PHE A 82 8.83 5.00 -9.61
CA PHE A 82 9.06 6.44 -9.74
C PHE A 82 9.93 6.76 -10.96
N ALA A 83 11.00 5.99 -11.19
CA ALA A 83 11.86 6.17 -12.36
C ALA A 83 11.09 5.93 -13.67
N ILE A 84 10.29 4.87 -13.74
CA ILE A 84 9.41 4.60 -14.88
C ILE A 84 8.39 5.72 -15.04
N GLY A 85 7.74 6.15 -13.96
CA GLY A 85 6.78 7.26 -13.96
C GLY A 85 7.39 8.56 -14.47
N LEU A 86 8.62 8.89 -14.07
CA LEU A 86 9.35 10.06 -14.59
C LEU A 86 9.67 9.92 -16.07
N LEU A 87 10.04 8.71 -16.52
CA LEU A 87 10.28 8.46 -17.95
C LEU A 87 9.00 8.66 -18.76
N VAL A 88 7.89 8.08 -18.32
CA VAL A 88 6.58 8.24 -18.96
C VAL A 88 6.15 9.71 -18.94
N ALA A 89 6.31 10.42 -17.84
CA ALA A 89 6.00 11.85 -17.74
C ALA A 89 6.78 12.66 -18.79
N ARG A 90 8.07 12.35 -19.00
CA ARG A 90 8.89 12.99 -20.04
C ARG A 90 8.37 12.69 -21.45
N LEU A 91 8.00 11.43 -21.72
CA LEU A 91 7.43 11.03 -23.02
C LEU A 91 6.11 11.72 -23.32
N LEU A 92 5.31 12.00 -22.27
CA LEU A 92 4.05 12.76 -22.36
C LEU A 92 4.28 14.29 -22.44
N GLY A 93 5.53 14.75 -22.44
CA GLY A 93 5.86 16.18 -22.50
C GLY A 93 5.64 16.95 -21.19
N LEU A 94 5.40 16.25 -20.07
CA LEU A 94 5.29 16.89 -18.77
C LEU A 94 6.65 17.41 -18.31
N LYS A 95 6.73 18.71 -18.00
CA LYS A 95 7.96 19.34 -17.54
C LYS A 95 8.07 19.33 -16.02
N ARG A 96 9.29 19.52 -15.53
CA ARG A 96 9.56 19.81 -14.13
C ARG A 96 8.82 21.11 -13.75
N GLY A 97 7.99 21.09 -12.71
CA GLY A 97 7.11 22.22 -12.36
C GLY A 97 5.68 22.14 -12.95
N SER A 98 5.44 21.29 -13.98
CA SER A 98 4.11 21.08 -14.57
C SER A 98 3.49 19.71 -14.25
N GLY A 99 3.85 19.12 -13.10
CA GLY A 99 3.22 17.91 -12.61
C GLY A 99 3.97 16.60 -12.90
N ALA A 100 5.14 16.62 -13.55
CA ALA A 100 5.90 15.40 -13.88
C ALA A 100 6.26 14.56 -12.63
N HIS A 101 6.72 15.20 -11.57
CA HIS A 101 7.05 14.53 -10.32
C HIS A 101 5.80 14.01 -9.59
N THR A 102 4.74 14.80 -9.57
CA THR A 102 3.44 14.39 -9.00
C THR A 102 2.90 13.18 -9.74
N PHE A 103 2.93 13.19 -11.08
CA PHE A 103 2.53 12.05 -11.89
C PHE A 103 3.36 10.81 -11.56
N ALA A 104 4.69 10.93 -11.49
CA ALA A 104 5.59 9.82 -11.21
C ALA A 104 5.35 9.21 -9.82
N VAL A 105 5.21 10.05 -8.79
CA VAL A 105 4.99 9.57 -7.42
C VAL A 105 3.58 8.97 -7.30
N SER A 106 2.54 9.63 -7.81
CA SER A 106 1.17 9.14 -7.72
C SER A 106 0.95 7.83 -8.48
N SER A 107 1.59 7.66 -9.64
CA SER A 107 1.51 6.42 -10.42
C SER A 107 2.40 5.30 -9.87
N GLY A 108 3.44 5.64 -9.11
CA GLY A 108 4.38 4.68 -8.53
C GLY A 108 3.98 4.14 -7.16
N ILE A 109 3.03 4.77 -6.47
CA ILE A 109 2.50 4.27 -5.20
C ILE A 109 1.43 3.22 -5.48
N GLN A 110 1.65 2.00 -4.99
CA GLN A 110 0.77 0.86 -5.18
C GLN A 110 -0.13 0.66 -3.96
N ASN A 111 -1.23 -0.08 -4.13
CA ASN A 111 -2.03 -0.54 -2.99
C ASN A 111 -1.36 -1.76 -2.35
N TYR A 112 -0.49 -1.52 -1.38
CA TYR A 112 0.35 -2.53 -0.72
C TYR A 112 -0.21 -3.10 0.58
N GLY A 113 -1.35 -2.59 1.06
CA GLY A 113 -1.97 -3.01 2.31
C GLY A 113 -3.41 -3.46 2.14
N PHE A 114 -4.27 -2.56 1.73
CA PHE A 114 -5.72 -2.79 1.76
C PHE A 114 -6.21 -3.91 0.83
N LEU A 115 -5.50 -4.20 -0.26
CA LEU A 115 -5.86 -5.29 -1.16
C LEU A 115 -5.09 -6.60 -0.85
N PRO A 116 -3.76 -6.61 -0.65
CA PRO A 116 -3.02 -7.83 -0.38
C PRO A 116 -3.40 -8.52 0.93
N ILE A 117 -3.65 -7.76 2.01
CA ILE A 117 -3.97 -8.34 3.32
C ILE A 117 -5.23 -9.22 3.27
N PRO A 118 -6.40 -8.76 2.78
CA PRO A 118 -7.57 -9.60 2.65
C PRO A 118 -7.38 -10.81 1.73
N ILE A 119 -6.60 -10.65 0.64
CA ILE A 119 -6.32 -11.76 -0.29
C ILE A 119 -5.51 -12.85 0.41
N ILE A 120 -4.45 -12.48 1.13
CA ILE A 120 -3.65 -13.45 1.89
C ILE A 120 -4.52 -14.15 2.93
N ALA A 121 -5.31 -13.40 3.70
CA ALA A 121 -6.18 -13.94 4.73
C ALA A 121 -7.28 -14.88 4.18
N ALA A 122 -7.72 -14.67 2.94
CA ALA A 122 -8.74 -15.51 2.31
C ALA A 122 -8.16 -16.77 1.63
N LEU A 123 -6.92 -16.69 1.10
CA LEU A 123 -6.30 -17.80 0.35
C LEU A 123 -5.43 -18.71 1.21
N PHE A 124 -4.91 -18.22 2.32
CA PHE A 124 -3.99 -18.95 3.20
C PHE A 124 -4.53 -18.98 4.61
N THR A 125 -4.23 -20.04 5.36
CA THR A 125 -4.68 -20.23 6.74
C THR A 125 -3.53 -20.63 7.66
N GLY A 126 -3.71 -20.44 8.97
CA GLY A 126 -2.76 -20.87 9.99
C GLY A 126 -1.38 -20.21 9.87
N GLU A 127 -0.33 -21.00 10.01
CA GLU A 127 1.06 -20.51 10.02
C GLU A 127 1.50 -19.90 8.68
N GLU A 128 0.98 -20.42 7.56
CA GLU A 128 1.32 -19.91 6.23
C GLU A 128 0.79 -18.49 6.03
N ALA A 129 -0.47 -18.22 6.41
CA ALA A 129 -1.04 -16.88 6.37
C ALA A 129 -0.25 -15.91 7.26
N THR A 130 0.08 -16.34 8.49
CA THR A 130 0.88 -15.54 9.43
C THR A 130 2.25 -15.19 8.86
N ARG A 131 2.92 -16.17 8.26
CA ARG A 131 4.23 -15.98 7.62
C ARG A 131 4.15 -14.99 6.45
N LEU A 132 3.18 -15.16 5.56
CA LEU A 132 3.01 -14.30 4.38
C LEU A 132 2.65 -12.86 4.78
N LEU A 133 1.80 -12.68 5.78
CA LEU A 133 1.49 -11.35 6.32
C LEU A 133 2.71 -10.70 6.96
N GLY A 134 3.55 -11.47 7.67
CA GLY A 134 4.81 -10.96 8.21
C GLY A 134 5.77 -10.47 7.11
N ILE A 135 5.92 -11.23 6.02
CA ILE A 135 6.71 -10.82 4.85
C ILE A 135 6.14 -9.54 4.23
N LEU A 136 4.81 -9.50 4.05
CA LEU A 136 4.12 -8.33 3.50
C LEU A 136 4.37 -7.06 4.34
N PHE A 137 4.26 -7.17 5.68
CA PHE A 137 4.51 -6.01 6.55
C PHE A 137 5.95 -5.53 6.50
N MET A 138 6.93 -6.44 6.41
CA MET A 138 8.33 -6.05 6.24
C MET A 138 8.58 -5.39 4.87
N HIS A 139 7.97 -5.93 3.81
CA HIS A 139 7.97 -5.31 2.49
C HIS A 139 7.38 -3.89 2.55
N ASN A 140 6.23 -3.73 3.20
CA ASN A 140 5.56 -2.44 3.33
C ASN A 140 6.40 -1.43 4.12
N LEU A 141 7.14 -1.86 5.14
CA LEU A 141 8.08 -0.99 5.86
C LEU A 141 9.14 -0.40 4.92
N GLY A 142 9.74 -1.23 4.07
CA GLY A 142 10.69 -0.76 3.06
C GLY A 142 10.07 0.24 2.09
N LEU A 143 8.85 -0.06 1.62
CA LEU A 143 8.09 0.82 0.72
C LEU A 143 7.79 2.17 1.37
N GLU A 144 7.32 2.18 2.62
CA GLU A 144 7.06 3.42 3.38
C GLU A 144 8.33 4.27 3.50
N ILE A 145 9.47 3.67 3.80
CA ILE A 145 10.74 4.39 3.87
C ILE A 145 11.05 5.04 2.51
N ALA A 146 10.89 4.33 1.39
CA ALA A 146 11.12 4.88 0.06
C ALA A 146 10.16 6.04 -0.28
N VAL A 147 8.86 5.87 0.01
CA VAL A 147 7.84 6.89 -0.26
C VAL A 147 8.07 8.15 0.57
N TRP A 148 8.27 8.00 1.87
CA TRP A 148 8.44 9.14 2.77
C TRP A 148 9.79 9.85 2.65
N THR A 149 10.81 9.19 2.12
CA THR A 149 12.11 9.81 1.85
C THR A 149 12.20 10.30 0.40
N ILE A 150 12.30 9.39 -0.54
CA ILE A 150 12.54 9.71 -1.96
C ILE A 150 11.29 10.30 -2.63
N GLY A 151 10.10 9.71 -2.38
CA GLY A 151 8.84 10.22 -2.93
C GLY A 151 8.56 11.66 -2.50
N VAL A 152 8.69 11.94 -1.20
CA VAL A 152 8.53 13.31 -0.66
C VAL A 152 9.60 14.26 -1.20
N ALA A 153 10.86 13.82 -1.31
CA ALA A 153 11.93 14.64 -1.88
C ALA A 153 11.65 15.01 -3.34
N LEU A 154 11.14 14.07 -4.14
CA LEU A 154 10.71 14.33 -5.53
C LEU A 154 9.58 15.36 -5.60
N LEU A 155 8.59 15.27 -4.70
CA LEU A 155 7.47 16.23 -4.65
C LEU A 155 7.93 17.62 -4.22
N ARG A 156 8.82 17.72 -3.22
CA ARG A 156 9.38 19.00 -2.77
C ARG A 156 10.24 19.67 -3.83
N GLY A 157 11.02 18.91 -4.60
CA GLY A 157 11.79 19.44 -5.71
C GLY A 157 10.95 20.08 -6.82
N ASN A 158 9.63 19.89 -6.79
CA ASN A 158 8.67 20.53 -7.71
C ASN A 158 8.12 21.87 -7.19
N MET A 159 8.26 22.15 -5.87
CA MET A 159 7.73 23.38 -5.25
C MET A 159 8.79 24.49 -5.11
N GLY A 160 10.01 24.29 -5.60
CA GLY A 160 11.15 25.16 -5.42
C GLY A 160 11.59 25.98 -6.64
N ASN A 161 10.69 26.24 -7.60
CA ASN A 161 10.89 27.18 -8.71
C ASN A 161 9.66 28.03 -8.92
#